data_6dfdda3987a29c0e50c16979715123f4
#
_entry.id   6dfdda3987a29c0e50c16979715123f4
#
_cell.length_a   1.000
_cell.length_b   1.000
_cell.length_c   1.000
_cell.angle_alpha   90.00
_cell.angle_beta   90.00
_cell.angle_gamma   90.00
#
_symmetry.space_group_name_H-M   'P 1'
#
loop_
_entity.id
_entity.type
_entity.pdbx_description
1 polymer ?
#
loop_
_entity_poly.entity_id
_entity_poly.type
_entity_poly.pdbx_seq_one_letter_code
_entity_poly.pdbx_strand_id
1 'polypeptide(L)'
;STQPRSSAASDVYKRQRYITIYRHLERNPERRFHPIFNWFYEWCNDEFSHGEAFALLMRANPKLLTGFNKLYIRMFLVLVYTTMYVRDHSRPKLYKAFGMDVTEFDHTVFDITTEISKQVFPLTLNTRDPKFQRGLERLLDLNVRADALEDEPGLGAKLRRMSLQVGIGATILRLFFLPTIPNEMPKQVAMQPAW
;
A
#
# COMPACT_ATOMS: atom_id res chain seq x y z
N SER A 1 -14.72 8.45 16.23
CA SER A 1 -14.84 7.95 14.87
C SER A 1 -13.46 7.86 14.24
N THR A 2 -12.98 6.65 13.95
CA THR A 2 -11.62 6.33 13.46
C THR A 2 -11.54 6.23 11.93
N GLN A 3 -12.65 6.41 11.22
CA GLN A 3 -12.75 6.19 9.77
C GLN A 3 -11.90 7.09 8.84
N PRO A 4 -11.72 8.41 9.07
CA PRO A 4 -11.06 9.26 8.06
C PRO A 4 -9.58 8.95 7.82
N ARG A 5 -8.88 8.37 8.81
CA ARG A 5 -7.41 8.19 8.76
C ARG A 5 -6.96 6.96 7.99
N SER A 6 -7.67 5.84 8.16
CA SER A 6 -7.40 4.60 7.42
C SER A 6 -7.70 4.75 5.94
N SER A 7 -8.77 5.49 5.63
CA SER A 7 -9.23 5.77 4.28
C SER A 7 -8.20 6.58 3.49
N ALA A 8 -7.67 7.70 4.05
CA ALA A 8 -6.73 8.56 3.34
C ALA A 8 -5.46 7.83 2.86
N ALA A 9 -4.81 7.05 3.72
CA ALA A 9 -3.60 6.32 3.33
C ALA A 9 -3.89 5.22 2.29
N SER A 10 -5.03 4.52 2.44
CA SER A 10 -5.47 3.50 1.50
C SER A 10 -5.83 4.10 0.14
N ASP A 11 -6.50 5.25 0.10
CA ASP A 11 -6.95 5.88 -1.14
C ASP A 11 -5.78 6.52 -1.90
N VAL A 12 -4.82 7.12 -1.20
CA VAL A 12 -3.56 7.58 -1.82
C VAL A 12 -2.82 6.40 -2.47
N TYR A 13 -2.73 5.26 -1.79
CA TYR A 13 -2.07 4.07 -2.33
C TYR A 13 -2.81 3.49 -3.55
N LYS A 14 -4.12 3.28 -3.46
CA LYS A 14 -4.94 2.74 -4.55
C LYS A 14 -4.80 3.56 -5.81
N ARG A 15 -4.87 4.88 -5.68
CA ARG A 15 -4.71 5.80 -6.78
C ARG A 15 -3.38 5.61 -7.51
N GLN A 16 -2.25 5.57 -6.79
CA GLN A 16 -0.94 5.43 -7.41
C GLN A 16 -0.80 4.10 -8.14
N ARG A 17 -1.40 3.06 -7.60
CA ARG A 17 -1.48 1.76 -8.23
C ARG A 17 -2.25 1.80 -9.55
N TYR A 18 -3.44 2.39 -9.57
CA TYR A 18 -4.25 2.48 -10.77
C TYR A 18 -3.60 3.34 -11.86
N ILE A 19 -3.02 4.47 -11.50
CA ILE A 19 -2.27 5.32 -12.42
C ILE A 19 -1.07 4.57 -13.01
N THR A 20 -0.32 3.83 -12.22
CA THR A 20 0.83 3.06 -12.70
C THR A 20 0.39 2.01 -13.71
N ILE A 21 -0.71 1.29 -13.44
CA ILE A 21 -1.31 0.34 -14.40
C ILE A 21 -1.79 1.09 -15.65
N TYR A 22 -2.53 2.18 -15.49
CA TYR A 22 -3.06 2.97 -16.60
C TYR A 22 -1.95 3.42 -17.56
N ARG A 23 -0.89 4.03 -17.04
CA ARG A 23 0.26 4.47 -17.83
C ARG A 23 1.00 3.33 -18.52
N HIS A 24 1.08 2.18 -17.86
CA HIS A 24 1.65 1.00 -18.46
C HIS A 24 0.81 0.53 -19.66
N LEU A 25 -0.52 0.48 -19.52
CA LEU A 25 -1.45 0.09 -20.57
C LEU A 25 -1.57 1.12 -21.71
N GLU A 26 -1.31 2.40 -21.44
CA GLU A 26 -1.20 3.42 -22.50
C GLU A 26 0.03 3.19 -23.41
N ARG A 27 1.14 2.75 -22.82
CA ARG A 27 2.38 2.40 -23.56
C ARG A 27 2.32 1.03 -24.20
N ASN A 28 1.46 0.13 -23.70
CA ASN A 28 1.32 -1.27 -24.14
C ASN A 28 -0.17 -1.60 -24.37
N PRO A 29 -0.82 -0.99 -25.39
CA PRO A 29 -2.25 -1.14 -25.62
C PRO A 29 -2.68 -2.58 -25.90
N GLU A 30 -1.78 -3.42 -26.42
CA GLU A 30 -2.00 -4.85 -26.64
C GLU A 30 -2.20 -5.64 -25.34
N ARG A 31 -1.83 -5.07 -24.21
CA ARG A 31 -2.03 -5.65 -22.88
C ARG A 31 -3.39 -5.35 -22.26
N ARG A 32 -4.23 -4.57 -22.94
CA ARG A 32 -5.62 -4.29 -22.50
C ARG A 32 -6.51 -5.49 -22.78
N PHE A 33 -6.37 -6.56 -22.02
CA PHE A 33 -7.06 -7.82 -22.22
C PHE A 33 -8.54 -7.82 -21.80
N HIS A 34 -9.07 -6.71 -21.27
CA HIS A 34 -10.47 -6.59 -20.84
C HIS A 34 -11.02 -5.18 -21.06
N PRO A 35 -12.29 -5.04 -21.53
CA PRO A 35 -12.92 -3.74 -21.80
C PRO A 35 -12.95 -2.75 -20.62
N ILE A 36 -12.86 -3.24 -19.37
CA ILE A 36 -12.83 -2.39 -18.17
C ILE A 36 -11.71 -1.34 -18.22
N PHE A 37 -10.61 -1.63 -18.90
CA PHE A 37 -9.49 -0.71 -19.03
C PHE A 37 -9.80 0.54 -19.86
N ASN A 38 -10.89 0.55 -20.64
CA ASN A 38 -11.35 1.73 -21.34
C ASN A 38 -11.87 2.82 -20.38
N TRP A 39 -12.31 2.43 -19.17
CA TRP A 39 -12.84 3.31 -18.13
C TRP A 39 -11.82 3.62 -17.03
N PHE A 40 -10.58 3.17 -17.20
CA PHE A 40 -9.57 3.24 -16.16
C PHE A 40 -9.14 4.68 -15.88
N TYR A 41 -9.18 5.54 -16.91
CA TYR A 41 -8.87 6.97 -16.77
C TYR A 41 -9.87 7.67 -15.85
N GLU A 42 -11.16 7.50 -16.10
CA GLU A 42 -12.23 8.09 -15.28
C GLU A 42 -12.15 7.58 -13.85
N TRP A 43 -11.89 6.28 -13.67
CA TRP A 43 -11.70 5.69 -12.35
C TRP A 43 -10.49 6.28 -11.63
N CYS A 44 -9.37 6.47 -12.30
CA CYS A 44 -8.20 7.13 -11.72
C CYS A 44 -8.51 8.57 -11.26
N ASN A 45 -9.33 9.30 -12.02
CA ASN A 45 -9.74 10.67 -11.66
C ASN A 45 -10.67 10.68 -10.44
N ASP A 46 -11.59 9.73 -10.33
CA ASP A 46 -12.49 9.59 -9.19
C ASP A 46 -11.71 9.28 -7.90
N GLU A 47 -10.84 8.28 -7.93
CA GLU A 47 -9.95 7.95 -6.81
C GLU A 47 -9.01 9.13 -6.45
N PHE A 48 -8.66 9.97 -7.44
CA PHE A 48 -7.91 11.20 -7.19
C PHE A 48 -8.70 12.17 -6.32
N SER A 49 -9.94 12.44 -6.68
CA SER A 49 -10.80 13.39 -5.97
C SER A 49 -11.05 12.95 -4.53
N HIS A 50 -11.22 11.64 -4.30
CA HIS A 50 -11.33 11.08 -2.94
C HIS A 50 -10.05 11.32 -2.12
N GLY A 51 -8.89 10.99 -2.67
CA GLY A 51 -7.60 11.19 -2.00
C GLY A 51 -7.32 12.65 -1.66
N GLU A 52 -7.67 13.58 -2.56
CA GLU A 52 -7.54 15.01 -2.34
C GLU A 52 -8.47 15.51 -1.23
N ALA A 53 -9.73 15.10 -1.24
CA ALA A 53 -10.69 15.46 -0.19
C ALA A 53 -10.22 15.04 1.20
N PHE A 54 -9.70 13.80 1.34
CA PHE A 54 -9.13 13.33 2.60
C PHE A 54 -7.87 14.09 3.01
N ALA A 55 -7.00 14.41 2.06
CA ALA A 55 -5.80 15.19 2.31
C ALA A 55 -6.14 16.58 2.87
N LEU A 56 -7.11 17.26 2.26
CA LEU A 56 -7.60 18.57 2.69
C LEU A 56 -8.22 18.49 4.09
N LEU A 57 -9.07 17.50 4.36
CA LEU A 57 -9.65 17.28 5.69
C LEU A 57 -8.59 17.06 6.77
N MET A 58 -7.56 16.28 6.48
CA MET A 58 -6.48 16.04 7.43
C MET A 58 -5.62 17.29 7.65
N ARG A 59 -5.36 18.06 6.60
CA ARG A 59 -4.61 19.32 6.67
C ARG A 59 -5.40 20.42 7.38
N ALA A 60 -6.71 20.48 7.23
CA ALA A 60 -7.59 21.43 7.90
C ALA A 60 -7.64 21.21 9.44
N ASN A 61 -7.26 20.02 9.92
CA ASN A 61 -7.22 19.73 11.36
C ASN A 61 -5.83 19.21 11.78
N PRO A 62 -4.88 20.11 12.12
CA PRO A 62 -3.51 19.73 12.49
C PRO A 62 -3.43 18.76 13.67
N LYS A 63 -4.44 18.70 14.55
CA LYS A 63 -4.51 17.74 15.65
C LYS A 63 -4.52 16.29 15.15
N LEU A 64 -5.02 16.04 13.94
CA LEU A 64 -5.02 14.72 13.32
C LEU A 64 -3.61 14.25 12.94
N LEU A 65 -2.65 15.17 12.83
CA LEU A 65 -1.30 14.93 12.33
C LEU A 65 -0.23 15.00 13.43
N THR A 66 -0.63 15.19 14.69
CA THR A 66 0.29 15.40 15.83
C THR A 66 0.10 14.36 16.93
N GLY A 67 1.03 14.31 17.88
CA GLY A 67 0.96 13.47 19.07
C GLY A 67 0.81 11.97 18.72
N PHE A 68 -0.06 11.29 19.45
CA PHE A 68 -0.39 9.87 19.26
C PHE A 68 -0.89 9.54 17.86
N ASN A 69 -1.45 10.52 17.17
CA ASN A 69 -1.95 10.30 15.80
C ASN A 69 -0.83 9.92 14.82
N LYS A 70 0.41 10.34 15.08
CA LYS A 70 1.58 9.89 14.28
C LYS A 70 1.77 8.38 14.33
N LEU A 71 1.48 7.73 15.46
CA LEU A 71 1.55 6.27 15.58
C LEU A 71 0.46 5.59 14.74
N TYR A 72 -0.76 6.16 14.72
CA TYR A 72 -1.82 5.66 13.84
C TYR A 72 -1.46 5.82 12.36
N ILE A 73 -0.96 6.98 11.95
CA ILE A 73 -0.49 7.21 10.57
C ILE A 73 0.56 6.17 10.19
N ARG A 74 1.56 5.97 11.05
CA ARG A 74 2.60 4.97 10.85
C ARG A 74 2.02 3.56 10.74
N MET A 75 1.12 3.16 11.63
CA MET A 75 0.48 1.85 11.60
C MET A 75 -0.27 1.64 10.29
N PHE A 76 -1.06 2.63 9.85
CA PHE A 76 -1.79 2.53 8.59
C PHE A 76 -0.87 2.44 7.37
N LEU A 77 0.21 3.21 7.32
CA LEU A 77 1.19 3.12 6.24
C LEU A 77 1.82 1.71 6.19
N VAL A 78 2.25 1.17 7.35
CA VAL A 78 2.78 -0.20 7.43
C VAL A 78 1.76 -1.22 6.93
N LEU A 79 0.52 -1.15 7.43
CA LEU A 79 -0.54 -2.09 7.03
C LEU A 79 -0.88 -1.99 5.54
N VAL A 80 -0.99 -0.79 5.00
CA VAL A 80 -1.28 -0.59 3.57
C VAL A 80 -0.19 -1.19 2.71
N TYR A 81 1.08 -0.83 2.95
CA TYR A 81 2.18 -1.34 2.12
C TYR A 81 2.35 -2.86 2.24
N THR A 82 2.29 -3.41 3.44
CA THR A 82 2.44 -4.85 3.66
C THR A 82 1.28 -5.66 3.06
N THR A 83 0.04 -5.23 3.29
CA THR A 83 -1.14 -5.92 2.76
C THR A 83 -1.16 -5.88 1.23
N MET A 84 -0.82 -4.75 0.62
CA MET A 84 -0.83 -4.61 -0.83
C MET A 84 0.28 -5.43 -1.48
N TYR A 85 1.47 -5.45 -0.89
CA TYR A 85 2.58 -6.30 -1.36
C TYR A 85 2.19 -7.78 -1.38
N VAL A 86 1.68 -8.30 -0.26
CA VAL A 86 1.24 -9.71 -0.18
C VAL A 86 0.11 -9.99 -1.18
N ARG A 87 -0.89 -9.10 -1.28
CA ARG A 87 -2.02 -9.26 -2.20
C ARG A 87 -1.59 -9.28 -3.66
N ASP A 88 -0.65 -8.43 -4.05
CA ASP A 88 -0.23 -8.31 -5.43
C ASP A 88 0.61 -9.53 -5.85
N HIS A 89 1.49 -9.99 -4.97
CA HIS A 89 2.24 -11.23 -5.17
C HIS A 89 1.37 -12.50 -5.14
N SER A 90 0.19 -12.46 -4.53
CA SER A 90 -0.80 -13.55 -4.58
C SER A 90 -1.56 -13.60 -5.92
N ARG A 91 -1.32 -12.66 -6.84
CA ARG A 91 -1.99 -12.56 -8.15
C ARG A 91 -1.02 -12.60 -9.34
N PRO A 92 -0.11 -13.58 -9.42
CA PRO A 92 0.94 -13.58 -10.45
C PRO A 92 0.38 -13.63 -11.88
N LYS A 93 -0.78 -14.28 -12.09
CA LYS A 93 -1.44 -14.35 -13.40
C LYS A 93 -1.86 -12.98 -13.92
N LEU A 94 -2.31 -12.08 -13.04
CA LEU A 94 -2.70 -10.72 -13.41
C LEU A 94 -1.51 -9.91 -13.89
N TYR A 95 -0.42 -9.91 -13.14
CA TYR A 95 0.79 -9.16 -13.50
C TYR A 95 1.47 -9.72 -14.74
N LYS A 96 1.45 -11.05 -14.91
CA LYS A 96 1.89 -11.68 -16.16
C LYS A 96 1.06 -11.24 -17.38
N ALA A 97 -0.26 -11.12 -17.23
CA ALA A 97 -1.13 -10.61 -18.30
C ALA A 97 -0.81 -9.15 -18.65
N PHE A 98 -0.49 -8.32 -17.65
CA PHE A 98 0.00 -6.96 -17.88
C PHE A 98 1.42 -6.93 -18.51
N GLY A 99 2.19 -8.01 -18.41
CA GLY A 99 3.61 -8.02 -18.79
C GLY A 99 4.47 -7.19 -17.82
N MET A 100 4.10 -7.19 -16.53
CA MET A 100 4.79 -6.44 -15.47
C MET A 100 5.43 -7.39 -14.47
N ASP A 101 6.62 -7.03 -13.98
CA ASP A 101 7.17 -7.63 -12.76
C ASP A 101 6.44 -7.05 -11.53
N VAL A 102 5.90 -7.92 -10.68
CA VAL A 102 5.10 -7.49 -9.54
C VAL A 102 5.92 -6.77 -8.47
N THR A 103 7.17 -7.18 -8.27
CA THR A 103 8.05 -6.57 -7.28
C THR A 103 8.48 -5.17 -7.71
N GLU A 104 8.86 -5.00 -8.97
CA GLU A 104 9.18 -3.69 -9.56
C GLU A 104 7.96 -2.76 -9.54
N PHE A 105 6.78 -3.30 -9.86
CA PHE A 105 5.52 -2.56 -9.78
C PHE A 105 5.27 -2.04 -8.37
N ASP A 106 5.32 -2.92 -7.34
CA ASP A 106 5.07 -2.52 -5.96
C ASP A 106 6.08 -1.48 -5.46
N HIS A 107 7.36 -1.63 -5.80
CA HIS A 107 8.37 -0.63 -5.45
C HIS A 107 8.12 0.72 -6.11
N THR A 108 7.71 0.73 -7.37
CA THR A 108 7.33 1.96 -8.08
C THR A 108 6.14 2.62 -7.40
N VAL A 109 5.10 1.86 -7.07
CA VAL A 109 3.92 2.37 -6.37
C VAL A 109 4.28 2.89 -4.98
N PHE A 110 5.15 2.20 -4.24
CA PHE A 110 5.62 2.65 -2.92
C PHE A 110 6.36 3.99 -2.98
N ASP A 111 7.25 4.16 -3.96
CA ASP A 111 8.00 5.40 -4.13
C ASP A 111 7.06 6.57 -4.44
N ILE A 112 6.15 6.40 -5.42
CA ILE A 112 5.20 7.43 -5.79
C ILE A 112 4.25 7.75 -4.62
N THR A 113 3.76 6.73 -3.92
CA THR A 113 2.89 6.90 -2.75
C THR A 113 3.62 7.63 -1.63
N THR A 114 4.89 7.32 -1.40
CA THR A 114 5.72 7.99 -0.39
C THR A 114 5.88 9.48 -0.71
N GLU A 115 6.17 9.83 -1.97
CA GLU A 115 6.30 11.24 -2.39
C GLU A 115 5.01 12.03 -2.21
N ILE A 116 3.86 11.45 -2.55
CA ILE A 116 2.56 12.11 -2.35
C ILE A 116 2.21 12.19 -0.86
N SER A 117 2.50 11.14 -0.10
CA SER A 117 2.26 11.11 1.35
C SER A 117 3.01 12.22 2.09
N LYS A 118 4.16 12.67 1.59
CA LYS A 118 4.91 13.81 2.15
C LYS A 118 4.10 15.12 2.15
N GLN A 119 3.12 15.26 1.27
CA GLN A 119 2.28 16.46 1.23
C GLN A 119 1.21 16.49 2.33
N VAL A 120 0.91 15.33 2.94
CA VAL A 120 -0.22 15.15 3.86
C VAL A 120 0.24 14.71 5.24
N PHE A 121 1.28 13.88 5.33
CA PHE A 121 1.70 13.26 6.59
C PHE A 121 3.02 13.82 7.12
N PRO A 122 3.17 13.94 8.44
CA PRO A 122 4.37 14.47 9.10
C PRO A 122 5.52 13.44 9.15
N LEU A 123 5.31 12.26 8.59
CA LEU A 123 6.30 11.19 8.49
C LEU A 123 6.00 10.29 7.29
N THR A 124 7.03 9.61 6.82
CA THR A 124 6.93 8.53 5.83
C THR A 124 7.72 7.31 6.29
N LEU A 125 7.47 6.15 5.69
CA LEU A 125 8.28 4.95 5.90
C LEU A 125 9.50 4.98 4.99
N ASN A 126 10.62 4.43 5.45
CA ASN A 126 11.76 4.16 4.59
C ASN A 126 11.56 2.82 3.87
N THR A 127 10.80 2.84 2.78
CA THR A 127 10.47 1.66 1.99
C THR A 127 11.69 1.03 1.30
N ARG A 128 12.79 1.78 1.17
CA ARG A 128 14.05 1.32 0.60
C ARG A 128 15.02 0.73 1.65
N ASP A 129 14.66 0.76 2.93
CA ASP A 129 15.47 0.11 3.97
C ASP A 129 15.50 -1.41 3.73
N PRO A 130 16.69 -2.05 3.67
CA PRO A 130 16.81 -3.49 3.50
C PRO A 130 16.06 -4.31 4.56
N LYS A 131 15.86 -3.76 5.76
CA LYS A 131 15.07 -4.42 6.82
C LYS A 131 13.57 -4.40 6.48
N PHE A 132 13.10 -3.30 5.87
CA PHE A 132 11.73 -3.20 5.41
C PHE A 132 11.47 -4.20 4.27
N GLN A 133 12.35 -4.25 3.29
CA GLN A 133 12.29 -5.17 2.15
C GLN A 133 12.24 -6.65 2.61
N ARG A 134 13.20 -7.05 3.46
CA ARG A 134 13.19 -8.42 4.05
C ARG A 134 11.94 -8.71 4.87
N GLY A 135 11.34 -7.68 5.47
CA GLY A 135 10.07 -7.81 6.19
C GLY A 135 8.90 -8.14 5.25
N LEU A 136 8.84 -7.49 4.08
CA LEU A 136 7.84 -7.76 3.04
C LEU A 136 7.97 -9.19 2.49
N GLU A 137 9.18 -9.58 2.13
CA GLU A 137 9.48 -10.95 1.65
C GLU A 137 9.10 -12.01 2.68
N ARG A 138 9.42 -11.76 3.96
CA ARG A 138 9.03 -12.66 5.06
C ARG A 138 7.52 -12.74 5.23
N LEU A 139 6.81 -11.62 5.14
CA LEU A 139 5.34 -11.61 5.20
C LEU A 139 4.74 -12.42 4.06
N LEU A 140 5.27 -12.27 2.86
CA LEU A 140 4.82 -13.06 1.70
C LEU A 140 5.03 -14.56 1.95
N ASP A 141 6.23 -14.99 2.35
CA ASP A 141 6.51 -16.40 2.67
C ASP A 141 5.56 -16.96 3.73
N LEU A 142 5.38 -16.21 4.84
CA LEU A 142 4.49 -16.65 5.92
C LEU A 142 3.03 -16.77 5.47
N ASN A 143 2.54 -15.83 4.64
CA ASN A 143 1.18 -15.90 4.11
C ASN A 143 1.00 -17.09 3.16
N VAL A 144 1.91 -17.28 2.20
CA VAL A 144 1.86 -18.42 1.26
C VAL A 144 1.83 -19.75 2.03
N ARG A 145 2.65 -19.87 3.07
CA ARG A 145 2.65 -21.08 3.91
C ARG A 145 1.40 -21.24 4.77
N ALA A 146 0.81 -20.13 5.23
CA ALA A 146 -0.43 -20.17 6.01
C ALA A 146 -1.63 -20.54 5.12
N ASP A 147 -1.67 -20.00 3.89
CA ASP A 147 -2.71 -20.31 2.90
C ASP A 147 -2.64 -21.79 2.47
N ALA A 148 -1.44 -22.34 2.30
CA ALA A 148 -1.25 -23.75 1.96
C ALA A 148 -1.81 -24.71 3.05
N LEU A 149 -1.96 -24.25 4.28
CA LEU A 149 -2.54 -25.01 5.40
C LEU A 149 -4.04 -24.75 5.60
N GLU A 150 -4.67 -23.92 4.76
CA GLU A 150 -6.07 -23.51 5.00
C GLU A 150 -7.04 -24.68 4.93
N ASP A 151 -6.87 -25.53 3.95
CA ASP A 151 -7.73 -26.69 3.69
C ASP A 151 -7.19 -27.99 4.31
N GLU A 152 -6.05 -27.96 5.01
CA GLU A 152 -5.50 -29.13 5.66
C GLU A 152 -6.30 -29.50 6.92
N PRO A 153 -6.86 -30.76 7.01
CA PRO A 153 -7.60 -31.17 8.18
C PRO A 153 -6.67 -31.50 9.36
N GLY A 154 -7.22 -31.37 10.57
CA GLY A 154 -6.57 -31.82 11.80
C GLY A 154 -6.00 -30.70 12.66
N LEU A 155 -5.80 -31.06 13.95
CA LEU A 155 -5.31 -30.12 14.96
C LEU A 155 -3.88 -29.66 14.68
N GLY A 156 -3.05 -30.53 14.13
CA GLY A 156 -1.66 -30.19 13.79
C GLY A 156 -1.56 -29.08 12.73
N ALA A 157 -2.38 -29.13 11.67
CA ALA A 157 -2.43 -28.08 10.65
C ALA A 157 -2.92 -26.74 11.24
N LYS A 158 -3.96 -26.78 12.08
CA LYS A 158 -4.47 -25.58 12.78
C LYS A 158 -3.41 -24.91 13.66
N LEU A 159 -2.65 -25.71 14.44
CA LEU A 159 -1.59 -25.20 15.30
C LEU A 159 -0.43 -24.59 14.48
N ARG A 160 -0.05 -25.24 13.37
CA ARG A 160 0.97 -24.71 12.45
C ARG A 160 0.51 -23.39 11.82
N ARG A 161 -0.73 -23.32 11.32
CA ARG A 161 -1.30 -22.10 10.76
C ARG A 161 -1.33 -20.98 11.79
N MET A 162 -1.75 -21.24 13.02
CA MET A 162 -1.74 -20.27 14.10
C MET A 162 -0.32 -19.75 14.42
N SER A 163 0.67 -20.62 14.44
CA SER A 163 2.08 -20.22 14.59
C SER A 163 2.55 -19.29 13.47
N LEU A 164 2.16 -19.56 12.22
CA LEU A 164 2.47 -18.69 11.08
C LEU A 164 1.77 -17.32 11.20
N GLN A 165 0.51 -17.28 11.63
CA GLN A 165 -0.23 -16.04 11.89
C GLN A 165 0.41 -15.20 13.00
N VAL A 166 0.90 -15.83 14.07
CA VAL A 166 1.71 -15.13 15.10
C VAL A 166 2.99 -14.57 14.48
N GLY A 167 3.66 -15.32 13.59
CA GLY A 167 4.82 -14.87 12.84
C GLY A 167 4.53 -13.66 11.95
N ILE A 168 3.38 -13.63 11.27
CA ILE A 168 2.88 -12.50 10.48
C ILE A 168 2.72 -11.28 11.38
N GLY A 169 1.98 -11.41 12.49
CA GLY A 169 1.77 -10.33 13.46
C GLY A 169 3.08 -9.76 14.01
N ALA A 170 4.01 -10.65 14.40
CA ALA A 170 5.33 -10.26 14.89
C ALA A 170 6.17 -9.52 13.81
N THR A 171 6.05 -9.93 12.54
CA THR A 171 6.75 -9.28 11.43
C THR A 171 6.17 -7.89 11.18
N ILE A 172 4.85 -7.73 11.17
CA ILE A 172 4.18 -6.42 11.05
C ILE A 172 4.60 -5.51 12.21
N LEU A 173 4.62 -6.02 13.44
CA LEU A 173 5.05 -5.27 14.60
C LEU A 173 6.53 -4.82 14.49
N ARG A 174 7.41 -5.70 13.99
CA ARG A 174 8.80 -5.34 13.72
C ARG A 174 8.92 -4.24 12.68
N LEU A 175 8.15 -4.29 11.59
CA LEU A 175 8.10 -3.24 10.57
C LEU A 175 7.58 -1.93 11.13
N PHE A 176 6.59 -2.00 12.01
CA PHE A 176 6.06 -0.83 12.71
C PHE A 176 7.14 -0.12 13.55
N PHE A 177 8.09 -0.82 14.14
CA PHE A 177 9.16 -0.22 14.94
C PHE A 177 10.40 0.20 14.15
N LEU A 178 10.46 -0.02 12.83
CA LEU A 178 11.55 0.50 12.00
C LEU A 178 11.56 2.05 12.03
N PRO A 179 12.71 2.71 11.91
CA PRO A 179 12.77 4.16 11.84
C PRO A 179 11.90 4.74 10.73
N THR A 180 11.17 5.79 11.05
CA THR A 180 10.43 6.58 10.05
C THR A 180 11.24 7.80 9.65
N ILE A 181 10.96 8.34 8.47
CA ILE A 181 11.55 9.57 7.97
C ILE A 181 10.63 10.72 8.37
N PRO A 182 11.07 11.67 9.23
CA PRO A 182 10.31 12.88 9.50
C PRO A 182 10.11 13.69 8.24
N ASN A 183 8.97 14.34 8.12
CA ASN A 183 8.62 15.12 6.94
C ASN A 183 8.04 16.48 7.33
N GLU A 184 8.56 17.52 6.70
CA GLU A 184 7.99 18.87 6.75
C GLU A 184 6.98 19.01 5.61
N MET A 185 5.71 19.07 5.98
CA MET A 185 4.65 19.20 5.00
C MET A 185 4.69 20.58 4.32
N PRO A 186 4.51 20.65 2.99
CA PRO A 186 4.47 21.92 2.28
C PRO A 186 3.31 22.80 2.77
N LYS A 187 3.43 24.12 2.68
CA LYS A 187 2.36 25.04 3.10
C LYS A 187 1.09 24.87 2.28
N GLN A 188 1.22 24.58 0.99
CA GLN A 188 0.12 24.31 0.09
C GLN A 188 0.18 22.85 -0.40
N VAL A 189 -0.96 22.21 -0.47
CA VAL A 189 -1.08 20.87 -1.06
C VAL A 189 -1.15 21.01 -2.57
N ALA A 190 -0.15 20.50 -3.26
CA ALA A 190 -0.14 20.39 -4.71
C ALA A 190 -0.36 18.94 -5.12
N MET A 191 -1.58 18.45 -4.96
CA MET A 191 -1.95 17.11 -5.37
C MET A 191 -2.32 17.07 -6.85
N GLN A 192 -1.48 17.68 -7.69
CA GLN A 192 -1.69 17.53 -9.13
C GLN A 192 -1.38 16.08 -9.53
N PRO A 193 -2.22 15.49 -10.38
CA PRO A 193 -1.84 14.23 -11.01
C PRO A 193 -0.53 14.48 -11.75
N ALA A 194 0.50 13.75 -11.41
CA ALA A 194 1.74 13.76 -12.19
C ALA A 194 1.50 12.98 -13.49
N TRP A 195 0.66 13.55 -14.35
CA TRP A 195 0.38 13.04 -15.69
C TRP A 195 1.52 13.35 -16.63
#